data_f73df60f84bb4466d4a7bc4d5c58f392
#
_entry.id   f73df60f84bb4466d4a7bc4d5c58f392
#
_cell.length_a   1.000
_cell.length_b   1.000
_cell.length_c   1.000
_cell.angle_alpha   90.00
_cell.angle_beta   90.00
_cell.angle_gamma   90.00
#
_symmetry.space_group_name_H-M   'P 1'
#
loop_
_entity.id
_entity.type
_entity.pdbx_description
1 polymer ?
#
loop_
_entity_poly.entity_id
_entity_poly.type
_entity_poly.pdbx_seq_one_letter_code
_entity_poly.pdbx_strand_id
1 'polypeptide(L)'
;MAAQLCMSSLLLCGMAGLHSRRHLTHLGLVLLALWGLSWSGAPFLALLMGLSALIWLLLDRESTQRRLHFGVLLLTLGLLHAINLQLGLYQNTLRGLPPTHFHWVSLVRLWVWFTWPAWPLVLWTLWVWRRSWLSWKPSRHIALPLMLMGPAAAAAVLSWNEERPLLLTLPHLAALAAFALPTLRRSVSALIDWFTLLFFSGSALLIWIIWLAGVSGWPQQPAANVQRLLPGLDLNFNPWVFLLALIATLTWAALVAWRVGRHRSALWKSLVLPASGATLCWLLLMTLWLPMLDYARSYAPLTRNVAALMSHPGCVQVHGLSRAQMAALQHHGQMRIDLDGHAGCEWMLVGMRSELDFEANPRSADWRKVQTVRRPTDKYEDLVIYQRLQELKP
;
A
#
# COMPACT_ATOMS: atom_id res chain seq x y z
N MET A 1 6.89 -1.78 1.38
CA MET A 1 6.02 -0.99 0.47
C MET A 1 6.24 0.52 0.54
N ALA A 2 6.12 1.21 1.70
CA ALA A 2 6.37 2.67 1.76
C ALA A 2 7.77 3.04 1.25
N ALA A 3 8.82 2.33 1.69
CA ALA A 3 10.17 2.53 1.19
C ALA A 3 10.28 2.32 -0.34
N GLN A 4 9.63 1.29 -0.88
CA GLN A 4 9.63 1.02 -2.32
C GLN A 4 8.93 2.14 -3.11
N LEU A 5 7.81 2.68 -2.60
CA LEU A 5 7.12 3.83 -3.18
C LEU A 5 8.02 5.07 -3.21
N CYS A 6 8.69 5.38 -2.09
CA CYS A 6 9.65 6.48 -2.02
C CYS A 6 10.81 6.30 -3.00
N MET A 7 11.37 5.09 -3.09
CA MET A 7 12.48 4.81 -4.00
C MET A 7 12.05 4.85 -5.47
N SER A 8 10.86 4.36 -5.82
CA SER A 8 10.29 4.48 -7.16
C SER A 8 10.09 5.95 -7.57
N SER A 9 9.57 6.78 -6.65
CA SER A 9 9.42 8.22 -6.86
C SER A 9 10.79 8.91 -7.02
N LEU A 10 11.76 8.53 -6.19
CA LEU A 10 13.12 9.07 -6.23
C LEU A 10 13.82 8.72 -7.55
N LEU A 11 13.62 7.50 -8.06
CA LEU A 11 14.14 7.07 -9.35
C LEU A 11 13.58 7.94 -10.48
N LEU A 12 12.26 8.18 -10.50
CA LEU A 12 11.62 9.04 -11.49
C LEU A 12 12.20 10.47 -11.44
N CYS A 13 12.30 11.06 -10.24
CA CYS A 13 12.87 12.39 -10.03
C CYS A 13 14.34 12.45 -10.44
N GLY A 14 15.13 11.44 -10.08
CA GLY A 14 16.54 11.34 -10.45
C GLY A 14 16.72 11.28 -11.96
N MET A 15 16.02 10.37 -12.63
CA MET A 15 16.05 10.23 -14.10
C MET A 15 15.59 11.53 -14.81
N ALA A 16 14.54 12.16 -14.29
CA ALA A 16 14.07 13.43 -14.82
C ALA A 16 15.12 14.55 -14.67
N GLY A 17 15.91 14.56 -13.62
CA GLY A 17 16.92 15.57 -13.33
C GLY A 17 18.28 15.40 -14.01
N LEU A 18 18.56 14.28 -14.69
CA LEU A 18 19.87 14.00 -15.30
C LEU A 18 20.35 15.04 -16.34
N HIS A 19 19.44 15.85 -16.91
CA HIS A 19 19.76 16.93 -17.83
C HIS A 19 20.05 18.27 -17.13
N SER A 20 19.85 18.35 -15.83
CA SER A 20 20.13 19.57 -15.08
C SER A 20 21.63 19.81 -14.93
N ARG A 21 22.01 21.04 -14.57
CA ARG A 21 23.41 21.37 -14.21
C ARG A 21 23.92 20.51 -13.04
N ARG A 22 23.01 19.97 -12.21
CA ARG A 22 23.31 19.10 -11.06
C ARG A 22 23.18 17.61 -11.40
N HIS A 23 23.52 17.20 -12.62
CA HIS A 23 23.34 15.83 -13.10
C HIS A 23 23.99 14.78 -12.19
N LEU A 24 25.11 15.06 -11.51
CA LEU A 24 25.76 14.14 -10.58
C LEU A 24 24.92 13.88 -9.32
N THR A 25 24.27 14.92 -8.78
CA THR A 25 23.34 14.72 -7.64
C THR A 25 22.15 13.88 -8.06
N HIS A 26 21.60 14.12 -9.25
CA HIS A 26 20.49 13.32 -9.78
C HIS A 26 20.91 11.87 -10.11
N LEU A 27 22.12 11.65 -10.60
CA LEU A 27 22.69 10.32 -10.75
C LEU A 27 22.79 9.62 -9.40
N GLY A 28 23.31 10.30 -8.37
CA GLY A 28 23.33 9.77 -7.00
C GLY A 28 21.94 9.37 -6.49
N LEU A 29 20.90 10.16 -6.79
CA LEU A 29 19.51 9.81 -6.45
C LEU A 29 19.03 8.55 -7.17
N VAL A 30 19.38 8.38 -8.46
CA VAL A 30 19.07 7.16 -9.22
C VAL A 30 19.72 5.94 -8.60
N LEU A 31 21.01 6.03 -8.25
CA LEU A 31 21.73 4.94 -7.63
C LEU A 31 21.14 4.57 -6.26
N LEU A 32 20.89 5.58 -5.42
CA LEU A 32 20.24 5.40 -4.11
C LEU A 32 18.88 4.72 -4.25
N ALA A 33 18.09 5.13 -5.23
CA ALA A 33 16.77 4.57 -5.50
C ALA A 33 16.84 3.08 -5.87
N LEU A 34 17.77 2.68 -6.73
CA LEU A 34 17.93 1.28 -7.15
C LEU A 34 18.43 0.40 -5.99
N TRP A 35 19.39 0.88 -5.21
CA TRP A 35 19.85 0.18 -4.01
C TRP A 35 18.73 0.07 -2.97
N GLY A 36 18.01 1.15 -2.72
CA GLY A 36 16.89 1.16 -1.79
C GLY A 36 15.75 0.24 -2.21
N LEU A 37 15.41 0.15 -3.51
CA LEU A 37 14.44 -0.80 -4.03
C LEU A 37 14.87 -2.24 -3.79
N SER A 38 16.13 -2.56 -4.08
CA SER A 38 16.66 -3.91 -3.88
C SER A 38 16.60 -4.33 -2.41
N TRP A 39 17.10 -3.50 -1.52
CA TRP A 39 17.16 -3.80 -0.08
C TRP A 39 15.82 -3.73 0.62
N SER A 40 14.82 -3.06 0.02
CA SER A 40 13.44 -3.09 0.52
C SER A 40 12.68 -4.37 0.20
N GLY A 41 13.35 -5.39 -0.34
CA GLY A 41 12.77 -6.69 -0.69
C GLY A 41 12.15 -6.76 -2.08
N ALA A 42 12.55 -5.85 -2.99
CA ALA A 42 12.08 -5.85 -4.38
C ALA A 42 13.26 -5.90 -5.40
N PRO A 43 14.17 -6.91 -5.33
CA PRO A 43 15.35 -6.97 -6.19
C PRO A 43 15.01 -7.11 -7.69
N PHE A 44 13.96 -7.84 -8.04
CA PHE A 44 13.49 -7.94 -9.43
C PHE A 44 12.97 -6.61 -9.96
N LEU A 45 12.22 -5.87 -9.13
CA LEU A 45 11.72 -4.56 -9.52
C LEU A 45 12.87 -3.57 -9.73
N ALA A 46 13.87 -3.57 -8.85
CA ALA A 46 15.07 -2.74 -8.99
C ALA A 46 15.81 -3.03 -10.29
N LEU A 47 15.96 -4.32 -10.65
CA LEU A 47 16.57 -4.73 -11.91
C LEU A 47 15.75 -4.26 -13.12
N LEU A 48 14.46 -4.51 -13.15
CA LEU A 48 13.59 -4.15 -14.28
C LEU A 48 13.47 -2.62 -14.45
N MET A 49 13.34 -1.87 -13.36
CA MET A 49 13.34 -0.40 -13.41
C MET A 49 14.69 0.15 -13.85
N GLY A 50 15.79 -0.44 -13.39
CA GLY A 50 17.13 -0.08 -13.83
C GLY A 50 17.39 -0.37 -15.30
N LEU A 51 16.92 -1.52 -15.82
CA LEU A 51 16.95 -1.82 -17.26
C LEU A 51 16.11 -0.82 -18.06
N SER A 52 14.92 -0.46 -17.60
CA SER A 52 14.10 0.57 -18.24
C SER A 52 14.80 1.93 -18.25
N ALA A 53 15.52 2.28 -17.18
CA ALA A 53 16.34 3.50 -17.13
C ALA A 53 17.52 3.45 -18.10
N LEU A 54 18.18 2.29 -18.27
CA LEU A 54 19.23 2.10 -19.28
C LEU A 54 18.68 2.24 -20.69
N ILE A 55 17.54 1.60 -21.00
CA ILE A 55 16.88 1.72 -22.29
C ILE A 55 16.53 3.19 -22.56
N TRP A 56 16.00 3.89 -21.55
CA TRP A 56 15.72 5.33 -21.68
C TRP A 56 16.99 6.12 -22.06
N LEU A 57 18.12 5.90 -21.39
CA LEU A 57 19.38 6.56 -21.70
C LEU A 57 19.88 6.24 -23.13
N LEU A 58 19.56 5.08 -23.67
CA LEU A 58 19.87 4.75 -25.06
C LEU A 58 18.99 5.52 -26.06
N LEU A 59 17.73 5.74 -25.73
CA LEU A 59 16.78 6.47 -26.57
C LEU A 59 16.98 8.00 -26.48
N ASP A 60 17.41 8.50 -25.33
CA ASP A 60 17.61 9.91 -25.05
C ASP A 60 18.94 10.40 -25.66
N ARG A 61 18.88 10.96 -26.85
CA ARG A 61 20.04 11.45 -27.60
C ARG A 61 20.53 12.85 -27.18
N GLU A 62 19.75 13.54 -26.38
CA GLU A 62 20.03 14.96 -26.01
C GLU A 62 20.97 15.10 -24.80
N SER A 63 21.23 14.03 -24.05
CA SER A 63 22.08 14.07 -22.87
C SER A 63 23.57 14.19 -23.23
N THR A 64 24.20 15.28 -22.85
CA THR A 64 25.64 15.57 -23.10
C THR A 64 26.56 14.56 -22.40
N GLN A 65 26.15 13.99 -21.28
CA GLN A 65 26.94 13.02 -20.50
C GLN A 65 26.34 11.60 -20.50
N ARG A 66 25.61 11.28 -21.54
CA ARG A 66 24.91 9.99 -21.71
C ARG A 66 25.83 8.78 -21.45
N ARG A 67 27.06 8.80 -22.02
CA ARG A 67 28.00 7.67 -21.88
C ARG A 67 28.40 7.44 -20.43
N LEU A 68 28.64 8.51 -19.68
CA LEU A 68 28.96 8.44 -18.26
C LEU A 68 27.78 7.86 -17.46
N HIS A 69 26.59 8.44 -17.63
CA HIS A 69 25.39 7.98 -16.92
C HIS A 69 25.07 6.50 -17.24
N PHE A 70 25.19 6.13 -18.51
CA PHE A 70 24.95 4.75 -18.95
C PHE A 70 25.97 3.78 -18.34
N GLY A 71 27.27 4.12 -18.38
CA GLY A 71 28.34 3.27 -17.83
C GLY A 71 28.21 3.09 -16.31
N VAL A 72 27.96 4.18 -15.58
CA VAL A 72 27.75 4.12 -14.12
C VAL A 72 26.51 3.31 -13.76
N LEU A 73 25.39 3.52 -14.46
CA LEU A 73 24.16 2.79 -14.21
C LEU A 73 24.32 1.30 -14.54
N LEU A 74 24.98 0.96 -15.64
CA LEU A 74 25.24 -0.43 -16.02
C LEU A 74 26.11 -1.14 -14.99
N LEU A 75 27.19 -0.50 -14.53
CA LEU A 75 28.05 -1.02 -13.48
C LEU A 75 27.29 -1.25 -12.18
N THR A 76 26.45 -0.29 -11.80
CA THR A 76 25.63 -0.38 -10.58
C THR A 76 24.65 -1.53 -10.66
N LEU A 77 23.99 -1.73 -11.80
CA LEU A 77 23.06 -2.85 -11.99
C LEU A 77 23.78 -4.19 -11.98
N GLY A 78 24.97 -4.28 -12.57
CA GLY A 78 25.80 -5.46 -12.52
C GLY A 78 26.21 -5.85 -11.09
N LEU A 79 26.69 -4.85 -10.32
CA LEU A 79 27.05 -5.06 -8.90
C LEU A 79 25.83 -5.45 -8.07
N LEU A 80 24.70 -4.75 -8.24
CA LEU A 80 23.46 -5.02 -7.53
C LEU A 80 22.95 -6.43 -7.84
N HIS A 81 23.02 -6.84 -9.10
CA HIS A 81 22.61 -8.18 -9.52
C HIS A 81 23.52 -9.25 -8.89
N ALA A 82 24.84 -9.06 -8.92
CA ALA A 82 25.79 -9.99 -8.34
C ALA A 82 25.58 -10.17 -6.82
N ILE A 83 25.42 -9.08 -6.09
CA ILE A 83 25.17 -9.10 -4.64
C ILE A 83 23.83 -9.77 -4.33
N ASN A 84 22.76 -9.47 -5.08
CA ASN A 84 21.46 -10.08 -4.87
C ASN A 84 21.47 -11.60 -5.14
N LEU A 85 22.27 -12.07 -6.11
CA LEU A 85 22.48 -13.49 -6.36
C LEU A 85 23.22 -14.17 -5.19
N GLN A 86 24.31 -13.56 -4.71
CA GLN A 86 25.09 -14.09 -3.59
C GLN A 86 24.26 -14.17 -2.29
N LEU A 87 23.44 -13.16 -2.02
CA LEU A 87 22.58 -13.12 -0.84
C LEU A 87 21.28 -13.93 -1.00
N GLY A 88 21.02 -14.55 -2.15
CA GLY A 88 19.81 -15.33 -2.41
C GLY A 88 18.50 -14.54 -2.37
N LEU A 89 18.54 -13.21 -2.52
CA LEU A 89 17.35 -12.34 -2.38
C LEU A 89 16.29 -12.62 -3.45
N TYR A 90 16.69 -13.10 -4.61
CA TYR A 90 15.75 -13.49 -5.67
C TYR A 90 14.91 -14.71 -5.31
N GLN A 91 15.49 -15.70 -4.61
CA GLN A 91 14.78 -16.92 -4.21
C GLN A 91 13.65 -16.62 -3.22
N ASN A 92 13.86 -15.69 -2.29
CA ASN A 92 12.86 -15.28 -1.32
C ASN A 92 11.66 -14.60 -1.99
N THR A 93 11.90 -13.89 -3.10
CA THR A 93 10.83 -13.23 -3.87
C THR A 93 10.01 -14.22 -4.69
N LEU A 94 10.65 -15.25 -5.26
CA LEU A 94 9.98 -16.26 -6.09
C LEU A 94 9.14 -17.26 -5.29
N ARG A 95 9.53 -17.56 -4.03
CA ARG A 95 8.76 -18.45 -3.14
C ARG A 95 7.36 -17.94 -2.77
N GLY A 96 7.06 -16.69 -3.07
CA GLY A 96 5.78 -16.05 -2.79
C GLY A 96 4.82 -15.99 -3.98
N LEU A 97 5.10 -16.66 -5.10
CA LEU A 97 4.23 -16.66 -6.25
C LEU A 97 2.98 -17.52 -5.96
N PRO A 98 1.77 -16.96 -6.12
CA PRO A 98 0.52 -17.66 -5.79
C PRO A 98 0.09 -18.65 -6.87
N PRO A 99 -0.89 -19.51 -6.55
CA PRO A 99 -1.38 -20.54 -7.45
C PRO A 99 -2.23 -20.01 -8.62
N THR A 100 -2.38 -20.83 -9.59
CA THR A 100 -2.73 -20.77 -10.99
C THR A 100 -4.08 -20.18 -11.45
N HIS A 101 -4.89 -19.52 -10.65
CA HIS A 101 -6.19 -18.98 -11.11
C HIS A 101 -6.19 -17.47 -11.30
N PHE A 102 -6.03 -17.04 -12.56
CA PHE A 102 -6.00 -15.65 -12.95
C PHE A 102 -7.41 -15.12 -13.28
N HIS A 103 -7.89 -14.15 -12.52
CA HIS A 103 -9.17 -13.49 -12.75
C HIS A 103 -8.98 -12.08 -13.35
N TRP A 104 -8.98 -11.96 -14.66
CA TRP A 104 -8.81 -10.69 -15.37
C TRP A 104 -9.80 -9.60 -14.92
N VAL A 105 -11.06 -9.98 -14.66
CA VAL A 105 -12.10 -9.03 -14.24
C VAL A 105 -11.76 -8.40 -12.89
N SER A 106 -11.24 -9.19 -11.94
CA SER A 106 -10.82 -8.68 -10.63
C SER A 106 -9.66 -7.72 -10.76
N LEU A 107 -8.69 -8.03 -11.63
CA LEU A 107 -7.53 -7.19 -11.86
C LEU A 107 -7.90 -5.85 -12.53
N VAL A 108 -8.74 -5.88 -13.56
CA VAL A 108 -9.24 -4.65 -14.21
C VAL A 108 -10.04 -3.80 -13.24
N ARG A 109 -10.92 -4.41 -12.45
CA ARG A 109 -11.68 -3.72 -11.40
C ARG A 109 -10.74 -3.06 -10.40
N LEU A 110 -9.73 -3.79 -9.92
CA LEU A 110 -8.73 -3.28 -9.00
C LEU A 110 -7.99 -2.07 -9.59
N TRP A 111 -7.51 -2.17 -10.82
CA TRP A 111 -6.82 -1.07 -11.51
C TRP A 111 -7.72 0.16 -11.64
N VAL A 112 -8.93 0.03 -12.10
CA VAL A 112 -9.87 1.14 -12.31
C VAL A 112 -10.18 1.84 -11.00
N TRP A 113 -10.49 1.10 -9.94
CA TRP A 113 -10.85 1.69 -8.65
C TRP A 113 -9.63 2.26 -7.90
N PHE A 114 -8.52 1.54 -7.92
CA PHE A 114 -7.33 1.93 -7.17
C PHE A 114 -6.62 3.16 -7.76
N THR A 115 -6.58 3.29 -9.08
CA THR A 115 -5.90 4.41 -9.75
C THR A 115 -6.83 5.59 -10.04
N TRP A 116 -8.09 5.53 -9.61
CA TRP A 116 -8.99 6.67 -9.66
C TRP A 116 -8.52 7.79 -8.71
N PRO A 117 -8.54 9.11 -9.12
CA PRO A 117 -8.95 9.66 -10.41
C PRO A 117 -7.80 9.88 -11.41
N ALA A 118 -6.63 9.28 -11.19
CA ALA A 118 -5.44 9.54 -12.01
C ALA A 118 -5.56 8.97 -13.44
N TRP A 119 -6.12 7.77 -13.62
CA TRP A 119 -6.15 7.12 -14.93
C TRP A 119 -6.93 7.89 -16.02
N PRO A 120 -8.07 8.56 -15.74
CA PRO A 120 -8.72 9.37 -16.78
C PRO A 120 -7.85 10.55 -17.24
N LEU A 121 -7.12 11.18 -16.31
CA LEU A 121 -6.20 12.26 -16.62
C LEU A 121 -5.00 11.75 -17.43
N VAL A 122 -4.49 10.55 -17.11
CA VAL A 122 -3.42 9.91 -17.89
C VAL A 122 -3.89 9.61 -19.32
N LEU A 123 -5.08 9.04 -19.49
CA LEU A 123 -5.65 8.80 -20.82
C LEU A 123 -5.82 10.11 -21.59
N TRP A 124 -6.28 11.18 -20.94
CA TRP A 124 -6.36 12.51 -21.54
C TRP A 124 -4.98 13.03 -21.96
N THR A 125 -3.97 12.91 -21.11
CA THR A 125 -2.58 13.26 -21.44
C THR A 125 -2.10 12.51 -22.67
N LEU A 126 -2.26 11.18 -22.69
CA LEU A 126 -1.84 10.35 -23.82
C LEU A 126 -2.59 10.72 -25.12
N TRP A 127 -3.87 11.06 -25.02
CA TRP A 127 -4.66 11.49 -26.17
C TRP A 127 -4.20 12.83 -26.74
N VAL A 128 -4.05 13.84 -25.86
CA VAL A 128 -3.63 15.19 -26.26
C VAL A 128 -2.23 15.17 -26.85
N TRP A 129 -1.31 14.42 -26.23
CA TRP A 129 0.08 14.33 -26.64
C TRP A 129 0.40 13.13 -27.55
N ARG A 130 -0.62 12.50 -28.15
CA ARG A 130 -0.45 11.27 -28.96
C ARG A 130 0.59 11.39 -30.07
N ARG A 131 0.72 12.54 -30.69
CA ARG A 131 1.75 12.78 -31.73
C ARG A 131 3.16 12.74 -31.15
N SER A 132 3.33 13.10 -29.92
CA SER A 132 4.61 13.20 -29.20
C SER A 132 5.13 11.84 -28.76
N TRP A 133 4.27 10.94 -28.26
CA TRP A 133 4.73 9.64 -27.81
C TRP A 133 4.74 8.57 -28.92
N LEU A 134 4.00 8.79 -30.02
CA LEU A 134 4.06 7.96 -31.22
C LEU A 134 5.20 8.35 -32.17
N SER A 135 5.89 9.46 -31.93
CA SER A 135 7.00 9.90 -32.75
C SER A 135 8.28 9.12 -32.45
N TRP A 136 9.18 9.00 -33.44
CA TRP A 136 10.51 8.39 -33.28
C TRP A 136 11.39 9.10 -32.22
N LYS A 137 11.03 10.32 -31.83
CA LYS A 137 11.67 11.08 -30.74
C LYS A 137 10.62 11.29 -29.64
N PRO A 138 10.44 10.31 -28.77
CA PRO A 138 9.43 10.40 -27.70
C PRO A 138 9.76 11.56 -26.76
N SER A 139 8.76 12.39 -26.49
CA SER A 139 8.91 13.48 -25.55
C SER A 139 9.17 12.94 -24.15
N ARG A 140 10.24 13.45 -23.54
CA ARG A 140 10.79 13.00 -22.27
C ARG A 140 9.76 12.98 -21.13
N HIS A 141 8.95 14.01 -21.04
CA HIS A 141 7.96 14.19 -19.96
C HIS A 141 6.85 13.13 -20.00
N ILE A 142 6.62 12.45 -21.14
CA ILE A 142 5.64 11.38 -21.27
C ILE A 142 6.31 10.02 -21.29
N ALA A 143 7.35 9.86 -22.09
CA ALA A 143 7.97 8.57 -22.32
C ALA A 143 8.71 8.03 -21.08
N LEU A 144 9.38 8.90 -20.33
CA LEU A 144 10.09 8.47 -19.12
C LEU A 144 9.15 7.89 -18.04
N PRO A 145 8.06 8.58 -17.64
CA PRO A 145 7.11 7.99 -16.69
C PRO A 145 6.46 6.71 -17.23
N LEU A 146 6.13 6.64 -18.52
CA LEU A 146 5.56 5.42 -19.12
C LEU A 146 6.52 4.24 -19.06
N MET A 147 7.79 4.45 -19.39
CA MET A 147 8.81 3.39 -19.37
C MET A 147 9.06 2.87 -17.95
N LEU A 148 9.12 3.74 -16.95
CA LEU A 148 9.30 3.33 -15.56
C LEU A 148 8.02 2.74 -14.95
N MET A 149 6.83 3.13 -15.45
CA MET A 149 5.55 2.54 -15.03
C MET A 149 5.43 1.08 -15.49
N GLY A 150 5.99 0.73 -16.65
CA GLY A 150 5.92 -0.62 -17.20
C GLY A 150 6.33 -1.73 -16.22
N PRO A 151 7.56 -1.70 -15.65
CA PRO A 151 7.99 -2.66 -14.65
C PRO A 151 7.13 -2.68 -13.39
N ALA A 152 6.69 -1.52 -12.90
CA ALA A 152 5.81 -1.43 -11.73
C ALA A 152 4.43 -2.05 -12.02
N ALA A 153 3.88 -1.82 -13.22
CA ALA A 153 2.64 -2.43 -13.67
C ALA A 153 2.79 -3.95 -13.85
N ALA A 154 3.90 -4.41 -14.43
CA ALA A 154 4.20 -5.82 -14.57
C ALA A 154 4.32 -6.51 -13.21
N ALA A 155 4.98 -5.89 -12.23
CA ALA A 155 5.05 -6.40 -10.87
C ALA A 155 3.67 -6.52 -10.22
N ALA A 156 2.77 -5.57 -10.47
CA ALA A 156 1.39 -5.60 -9.98
C ALA A 156 0.57 -6.72 -10.64
N VAL A 157 0.76 -6.96 -11.93
CA VAL A 157 0.11 -8.07 -12.64
C VAL A 157 0.61 -9.42 -12.15
N LEU A 158 1.91 -9.57 -11.95
CA LEU A 158 2.54 -10.83 -11.51
C LEU A 158 2.26 -11.17 -10.05
N SER A 159 1.92 -10.19 -9.20
CA SER A 159 1.64 -10.42 -7.78
C SER A 159 0.18 -10.80 -7.48
N TRP A 160 -0.63 -11.11 -8.48
CA TRP A 160 -1.95 -11.74 -8.40
C TRP A 160 -2.90 -11.15 -7.34
N ASN A 161 -3.67 -10.13 -7.73
CA ASN A 161 -4.75 -9.53 -6.92
C ASN A 161 -4.31 -8.85 -5.60
N GLU A 162 -3.04 -8.64 -5.37
CA GLU A 162 -2.62 -7.79 -4.27
C GLU A 162 -2.67 -6.32 -4.68
N GLU A 163 -3.31 -5.49 -3.88
CA GLU A 163 -3.39 -4.03 -4.11
C GLU A 163 -2.04 -3.33 -3.91
N ARG A 164 -1.18 -3.92 -3.10
CA ARG A 164 0.09 -3.31 -2.67
C ARG A 164 1.05 -2.98 -3.82
N PRO A 165 1.32 -3.88 -4.81
CA PRO A 165 2.22 -3.55 -5.90
C PRO A 165 1.70 -2.44 -6.83
N LEU A 166 0.38 -2.20 -6.90
CA LEU A 166 -0.19 -1.09 -7.65
C LEU A 166 0.25 0.28 -7.12
N LEU A 167 0.55 0.39 -5.81
CA LEU A 167 1.10 1.61 -5.23
C LEU A 167 2.35 2.09 -5.98
N LEU A 168 3.16 1.17 -6.50
CA LEU A 168 4.40 1.50 -7.20
C LEU A 168 4.16 2.17 -8.56
N THR A 169 2.97 2.04 -9.14
CA THR A 169 2.59 2.73 -10.37
C THR A 169 2.15 4.17 -10.13
N LEU A 170 1.72 4.51 -8.91
CA LEU A 170 1.12 5.81 -8.58
C LEU A 170 2.05 7.02 -8.86
N PRO A 171 3.36 7.01 -8.54
CA PRO A 171 4.22 8.14 -8.85
C PRO A 171 4.28 8.46 -10.35
N HIS A 172 4.32 7.42 -11.17
CA HIS A 172 4.38 7.54 -12.62
C HIS A 172 3.05 8.00 -13.21
N LEU A 173 1.93 7.45 -12.71
CA LEU A 173 0.58 7.88 -13.06
C LEU A 173 0.34 9.34 -12.64
N ALA A 174 0.77 9.73 -11.44
CA ALA A 174 0.64 11.11 -10.96
C ALA A 174 1.43 12.08 -11.84
N ALA A 175 2.66 11.74 -12.21
CA ALA A 175 3.45 12.54 -13.13
C ALA A 175 2.77 12.71 -14.49
N LEU A 176 2.25 11.62 -15.08
CA LEU A 176 1.51 11.68 -16.34
C LEU A 176 0.20 12.47 -16.21
N ALA A 177 -0.55 12.28 -15.14
CA ALA A 177 -1.80 13.00 -14.87
C ALA A 177 -1.56 14.52 -14.73
N ALA A 178 -0.41 14.91 -14.14
CA ALA A 178 -0.06 16.31 -13.98
C ALA A 178 0.06 17.04 -15.33
N PHE A 179 0.50 16.36 -16.40
CA PHE A 179 0.58 16.94 -17.74
C PHE A 179 -0.78 17.12 -18.43
N ALA A 180 -1.87 16.56 -17.89
CA ALA A 180 -3.23 16.87 -18.34
C ALA A 180 -3.65 18.27 -17.93
N LEU A 181 -3.25 18.72 -16.74
CA LEU A 181 -3.77 19.93 -16.09
C LEU A 181 -3.65 21.21 -16.93
N PRO A 182 -2.51 21.51 -17.60
CA PRO A 182 -2.39 22.69 -18.46
C PRO A 182 -3.30 22.67 -19.67
N THR A 183 -3.75 21.48 -20.09
CA THR A 183 -4.57 21.26 -21.28
C THR A 183 -6.07 21.21 -21.01
N LEU A 184 -6.46 21.21 -19.72
CA LEU A 184 -7.86 21.16 -19.32
C LEU A 184 -8.56 22.52 -19.59
N ARG A 185 -9.80 22.43 -20.05
CA ARG A 185 -10.67 23.62 -20.20
C ARG A 185 -10.98 24.22 -18.83
N ARG A 186 -11.17 25.53 -18.77
CA ARG A 186 -11.49 26.26 -17.52
C ARG A 186 -12.70 25.68 -16.77
N SER A 187 -13.72 25.25 -17.49
CA SER A 187 -14.91 24.62 -16.91
C SER A 187 -14.60 23.30 -16.20
N VAL A 188 -13.72 22.48 -16.78
CA VAL A 188 -13.29 21.21 -16.17
C VAL A 188 -12.44 21.46 -14.92
N SER A 189 -11.53 22.44 -14.97
CA SER A 189 -10.74 22.83 -13.79
C SER A 189 -11.63 23.34 -12.67
N ALA A 190 -12.65 24.15 -12.97
CA ALA A 190 -13.62 24.62 -11.98
C ALA A 190 -14.43 23.48 -11.39
N LEU A 191 -14.83 22.49 -12.20
CA LEU A 191 -15.52 21.29 -11.72
C LEU A 191 -14.66 20.47 -10.76
N ILE A 192 -13.37 20.31 -11.08
CA ILE A 192 -12.40 19.62 -10.20
C ILE A 192 -12.26 20.36 -8.88
N ASP A 193 -12.13 21.70 -8.89
CA ASP A 193 -12.03 22.52 -7.70
C ASP A 193 -13.28 22.37 -6.81
N TRP A 194 -14.50 22.46 -7.39
CA TRP A 194 -15.75 22.28 -6.68
C TRP A 194 -15.91 20.88 -6.10
N PHE A 195 -15.67 19.85 -6.91
CA PHE A 195 -15.75 18.48 -6.46
C PHE A 195 -14.77 18.24 -5.30
N THR A 196 -13.54 18.71 -5.43
CA THR A 196 -12.50 18.58 -4.41
C THR A 196 -12.90 19.25 -3.09
N LEU A 197 -13.43 20.45 -3.16
CA LEU A 197 -13.88 21.19 -1.99
C LEU A 197 -15.01 20.45 -1.27
N LEU A 198 -16.04 20.05 -2.00
CA LEU A 198 -17.18 19.32 -1.41
C LEU A 198 -16.77 17.96 -0.86
N PHE A 199 -15.98 17.21 -1.62
CA PHE A 199 -15.55 15.86 -1.23
C PHE A 199 -14.67 15.87 0.02
N PHE A 200 -13.61 16.67 0.03
CA PHE A 200 -12.68 16.65 1.17
C PHE A 200 -13.25 17.36 2.40
N SER A 201 -14.04 18.43 2.23
CA SER A 201 -14.71 19.06 3.36
C SER A 201 -15.80 18.15 3.95
N GLY A 202 -16.57 17.48 3.10
CA GLY A 202 -17.57 16.49 3.54
C GLY A 202 -16.92 15.27 4.22
N SER A 203 -15.82 14.78 3.66
CA SER A 203 -15.05 13.67 4.26
C SER A 203 -14.45 14.07 5.61
N ALA A 204 -13.86 15.26 5.71
CA ALA A 204 -13.34 15.77 6.98
C ALA A 204 -14.43 15.90 8.03
N LEU A 205 -15.60 16.45 7.66
CA LEU A 205 -16.76 16.54 8.55
C LEU A 205 -17.21 15.15 9.03
N LEU A 206 -17.29 14.17 8.12
CA LEU A 206 -17.66 12.80 8.44
C LEU A 206 -16.65 12.17 9.44
N ILE A 207 -15.35 12.37 9.21
CA ILE A 207 -14.30 11.88 10.11
C ILE A 207 -14.49 12.47 11.51
N TRP A 208 -14.72 13.78 11.61
CA TRP A 208 -14.97 14.46 12.88
C TRP A 208 -16.24 13.95 13.58
N ILE A 209 -17.36 13.79 12.87
CA ILE A 209 -18.62 13.31 13.45
C ILE A 209 -18.46 11.91 14.02
N ILE A 210 -17.85 10.99 13.26
CA ILE A 210 -17.68 9.60 13.72
C ILE A 210 -16.71 9.52 14.90
N TRP A 211 -15.61 10.28 14.88
CA TRP A 211 -14.68 10.34 16.00
C TRP A 211 -15.36 10.91 17.26
N LEU A 212 -16.09 12.02 17.12
CA LEU A 212 -16.82 12.64 18.23
C LEU A 212 -17.85 11.66 18.81
N ALA A 213 -18.59 10.97 17.94
CA ALA A 213 -19.56 9.96 18.35
C ALA A 213 -18.91 8.79 19.10
N GLY A 214 -17.72 8.36 18.67
CA GLY A 214 -16.96 7.31 19.34
C GLY A 214 -16.44 7.70 20.72
N VAL A 215 -16.03 8.98 20.90
CA VAL A 215 -15.47 9.47 22.16
C VAL A 215 -16.56 9.93 23.15
N SER A 216 -17.59 10.64 22.67
CA SER A 216 -18.61 11.26 23.52
C SER A 216 -19.93 10.49 23.62
N GLY A 217 -20.14 9.50 22.75
CA GLY A 217 -21.44 8.82 22.60
C GLY A 217 -22.52 9.63 21.87
N TRP A 218 -22.19 10.82 21.39
CA TRP A 218 -23.13 11.69 20.67
C TRP A 218 -22.52 12.14 19.33
N PRO A 219 -23.27 12.11 18.24
CA PRO A 219 -24.69 11.72 18.06
C PRO A 219 -24.94 10.22 18.24
N GLN A 220 -26.12 9.88 18.76
CA GLN A 220 -26.43 8.48 19.17
C GLN A 220 -26.34 7.45 18.04
N GLN A 221 -26.86 7.76 16.84
CA GLN A 221 -26.85 6.80 15.71
C GLN A 221 -25.43 6.49 15.22
N PRO A 222 -24.55 7.46 14.94
CA PRO A 222 -23.14 7.17 14.63
C PRO A 222 -22.42 6.43 15.77
N ALA A 223 -22.67 6.78 17.04
CA ALA A 223 -22.08 6.11 18.20
C ALA A 223 -22.47 4.62 18.27
N ALA A 224 -23.76 4.31 18.10
CA ALA A 224 -24.25 2.94 18.06
C ALA A 224 -23.65 2.15 16.88
N ASN A 225 -23.43 2.79 15.74
CA ASN A 225 -22.76 2.15 14.61
C ASN A 225 -21.28 1.86 14.91
N VAL A 226 -20.55 2.78 15.55
CA VAL A 226 -19.16 2.56 15.97
C VAL A 226 -19.10 1.39 16.94
N GLN A 227 -19.93 1.34 17.96
CA GLN A 227 -19.97 0.24 18.93
C GLN A 227 -20.31 -1.11 18.29
N ARG A 228 -21.22 -1.12 17.31
CA ARG A 228 -21.59 -2.34 16.57
C ARG A 228 -20.45 -2.85 15.69
N LEU A 229 -19.69 -1.95 15.04
CA LEU A 229 -18.58 -2.29 14.14
C LEU A 229 -17.29 -2.61 14.88
N LEU A 230 -17.09 -1.99 16.04
CA LEU A 230 -15.89 -2.12 16.87
C LEU A 230 -16.27 -2.47 18.32
N PRO A 231 -16.87 -3.65 18.57
CA PRO A 231 -17.34 -4.01 19.88
C PRO A 231 -16.17 -4.13 20.87
N GLY A 232 -16.29 -3.46 22.03
CA GLY A 232 -15.26 -3.47 23.07
C GLY A 232 -14.09 -2.51 22.85
N LEU A 233 -14.19 -1.60 21.88
CA LEU A 233 -13.21 -0.52 21.72
C LEU A 233 -13.60 0.68 22.60
N ASP A 234 -12.73 1.03 23.56
CA ASP A 234 -12.83 2.25 24.35
C ASP A 234 -11.90 3.32 23.76
N LEU A 235 -12.49 4.41 23.29
CA LEU A 235 -11.78 5.54 22.73
C LEU A 235 -11.49 6.58 23.82
N ASN A 236 -10.23 6.77 24.13
CA ASN A 236 -9.79 7.80 25.07
C ASN A 236 -9.51 9.12 24.35
N PHE A 237 -9.98 10.23 24.92
CA PHE A 237 -9.69 11.56 24.41
C PHE A 237 -8.21 11.91 24.62
N ASN A 238 -7.52 12.22 23.52
CA ASN A 238 -6.13 12.69 23.55
C ASN A 238 -6.06 14.15 23.07
N PRO A 239 -5.72 15.11 23.96
CA PRO A 239 -5.73 16.53 23.62
C PRO A 239 -4.72 16.92 22.55
N TRP A 240 -3.58 16.24 22.47
CA TRP A 240 -2.56 16.52 21.47
C TRP A 240 -2.99 16.10 20.05
N VAL A 241 -3.63 14.96 19.97
CA VAL A 241 -4.20 14.43 18.71
C VAL A 241 -5.34 15.34 18.23
N PHE A 242 -6.22 15.75 19.15
CA PHE A 242 -7.29 16.70 18.88
C PHE A 242 -6.76 18.04 18.37
N LEU A 243 -5.74 18.62 19.04
CA LEU A 243 -5.14 19.89 18.66
C LEU A 243 -4.52 19.81 17.27
N LEU A 244 -3.79 18.75 16.95
CA LEU A 244 -3.20 18.55 15.63
C LEU A 244 -4.26 18.46 14.54
N ALA A 245 -5.32 17.69 14.77
CA ALA A 245 -6.45 17.56 13.83
C ALA A 245 -7.18 18.90 13.65
N LEU A 246 -7.36 19.68 14.72
CA LEU A 246 -7.97 21.01 14.67
C LEU A 246 -7.13 21.98 13.85
N ILE A 247 -5.81 22.04 14.09
CA ILE A 247 -4.89 22.89 13.32
C ILE A 247 -4.93 22.53 11.83
N ALA A 248 -4.92 21.24 11.49
CA ALA A 248 -5.02 20.80 10.11
C ALA A 248 -6.33 21.24 9.46
N THR A 249 -7.45 21.12 10.18
CA THR A 249 -8.78 21.52 9.69
C THR A 249 -8.88 23.03 9.50
N LEU A 250 -8.34 23.82 10.44
CA LEU A 250 -8.30 25.29 10.33
C LEU A 250 -7.39 25.74 9.19
N THR A 251 -6.26 25.05 8.99
CA THR A 251 -5.36 25.30 7.84
C THR A 251 -6.08 25.05 6.51
N TRP A 252 -6.86 23.97 6.42
CA TRP A 252 -7.69 23.70 5.25
C TRP A 252 -8.74 24.81 5.02
N ALA A 253 -9.46 25.22 6.05
CA ALA A 253 -10.46 26.29 5.96
C ALA A 253 -9.82 27.61 5.50
N ALA A 254 -8.66 27.98 6.08
CA ALA A 254 -7.90 29.16 5.66
C ALA A 254 -7.43 29.06 4.20
N LEU A 255 -6.97 27.88 3.76
CA LEU A 255 -6.53 27.64 2.39
C LEU A 255 -7.70 27.74 1.40
N VAL A 256 -8.88 27.20 1.75
CA VAL A 256 -10.09 27.34 0.95
C VAL A 256 -10.50 28.81 0.85
N ALA A 257 -10.54 29.55 1.96
CA ALA A 257 -10.87 30.96 2.00
C ALA A 257 -9.88 31.81 1.15
N TRP A 258 -8.60 31.52 1.30
CA TRP A 258 -7.55 32.16 0.50
C TRP A 258 -7.70 31.89 -1.01
N ARG A 259 -8.15 30.68 -1.35
CA ARG A 259 -8.32 30.24 -2.73
C ARG A 259 -9.53 30.90 -3.40
N VAL A 260 -10.65 30.99 -2.71
CA VAL A 260 -11.89 31.61 -3.23
C VAL A 260 -11.71 33.09 -3.54
N GLY A 261 -10.88 33.80 -2.74
CA GLY A 261 -10.72 35.26 -2.80
C GLY A 261 -9.74 35.80 -3.87
N ARG A 262 -8.96 34.98 -4.62
CA ARG A 262 -7.90 35.49 -5.49
C ARG A 262 -7.85 34.86 -6.87
N HIS A 263 -7.84 35.73 -7.90
CA HIS A 263 -7.61 35.39 -9.32
C HIS A 263 -6.11 35.18 -9.57
N ARG A 264 -5.60 33.95 -9.48
CA ARG A 264 -4.20 33.61 -9.82
C ARG A 264 -4.11 32.70 -11.05
N SER A 265 -2.88 32.60 -11.64
CA SER A 265 -2.61 31.82 -12.84
C SER A 265 -3.07 30.37 -12.77
N ALA A 266 -3.58 29.83 -13.87
CA ALA A 266 -4.35 28.60 -13.95
C ALA A 266 -3.57 27.31 -13.54
N LEU A 267 -2.25 27.28 -13.71
CA LEU A 267 -1.45 26.04 -13.61
C LEU A 267 -1.41 25.43 -12.20
N TRP A 268 -1.26 26.26 -11.16
CA TRP A 268 -1.20 25.80 -9.77
C TRP A 268 -2.58 25.66 -9.12
N LYS A 269 -3.60 26.19 -9.79
CA LYS A 269 -4.96 26.27 -9.25
C LYS A 269 -5.56 24.88 -9.02
N SER A 270 -5.45 24.00 -10.01
CA SER A 270 -6.12 22.68 -9.97
C SER A 270 -5.41 21.62 -9.12
N LEU A 271 -4.20 21.89 -8.62
CA LEU A 271 -3.44 20.92 -7.80
C LEU A 271 -3.51 21.21 -6.29
N VAL A 272 -3.62 22.51 -5.91
CA VAL A 272 -3.52 22.89 -4.49
C VAL A 272 -4.65 22.30 -3.66
N LEU A 273 -5.90 22.44 -4.12
CA LEU A 273 -7.05 21.90 -3.40
C LEU A 273 -7.06 20.36 -3.32
N PRO A 274 -6.87 19.61 -4.43
CA PRO A 274 -6.80 18.15 -4.34
C PRO A 274 -5.69 17.64 -3.43
N ALA A 275 -4.48 18.20 -3.56
CA ALA A 275 -3.33 17.77 -2.76
C ALA A 275 -3.51 18.08 -1.27
N SER A 276 -3.91 19.30 -0.93
CA SER A 276 -4.12 19.69 0.47
C SER A 276 -5.34 19.01 1.09
N GLY A 277 -6.43 18.80 0.33
CA GLY A 277 -7.60 18.05 0.79
C GLY A 277 -7.28 16.58 1.06
N ALA A 278 -6.53 15.93 0.17
CA ALA A 278 -6.06 14.56 0.39
C ALA A 278 -5.16 14.48 1.62
N THR A 279 -4.23 15.44 1.79
CA THR A 279 -3.35 15.52 2.97
C THR A 279 -4.16 15.72 4.25
N LEU A 280 -5.17 16.60 4.24
CA LEU A 280 -6.06 16.79 5.38
C LEU A 280 -6.76 15.48 5.77
N CYS A 281 -7.45 14.84 4.83
CA CYS A 281 -8.18 13.60 5.12
C CYS A 281 -7.25 12.51 5.62
N TRP A 282 -6.07 12.35 5.00
CA TRP A 282 -5.07 11.40 5.47
C TRP A 282 -4.62 11.71 6.89
N LEU A 283 -4.33 12.97 7.20
CA LEU A 283 -3.89 13.40 8.52
C LEU A 283 -5.01 13.15 9.55
N LEU A 284 -6.27 13.49 9.25
CA LEU A 284 -7.39 13.23 10.14
C LEU A 284 -7.61 11.73 10.37
N LEU A 285 -7.48 10.90 9.35
CA LEU A 285 -7.55 9.44 9.49
C LEU A 285 -6.43 8.90 10.37
N MET A 286 -5.19 9.37 10.17
CA MET A 286 -4.02 8.91 10.92
C MET A 286 -3.89 9.53 12.31
N THR A 287 -4.71 10.49 12.66
CA THR A 287 -4.80 11.06 14.02
C THR A 287 -6.06 10.59 14.73
N LEU A 288 -7.24 11.01 14.27
CA LEU A 288 -8.50 10.77 14.96
C LEU A 288 -8.98 9.31 14.86
N TRP A 289 -8.82 8.69 13.67
CA TRP A 289 -9.31 7.34 13.42
C TRP A 289 -8.26 6.24 13.61
N LEU A 290 -7.00 6.60 13.84
CA LEU A 290 -5.94 5.59 13.98
C LEU A 290 -6.28 4.51 15.02
N PRO A 291 -6.79 4.83 16.23
CA PRO A 291 -7.15 3.79 17.20
C PRO A 291 -8.27 2.86 16.70
N MET A 292 -9.27 3.40 15.99
CA MET A 292 -10.36 2.61 15.41
C MET A 292 -9.85 1.71 14.27
N LEU A 293 -9.01 2.26 13.38
CA LEU A 293 -8.44 1.55 12.26
C LEU A 293 -7.45 0.46 12.71
N ASP A 294 -6.66 0.76 13.73
CA ASP A 294 -5.73 -0.22 14.32
C ASP A 294 -6.51 -1.38 14.96
N TYR A 295 -7.50 -1.07 15.78
CA TYR A 295 -8.37 -2.10 16.38
C TYR A 295 -9.05 -2.97 15.32
N ALA A 296 -9.59 -2.34 14.27
CA ALA A 296 -10.27 -3.06 13.18
C ALA A 296 -9.34 -3.99 12.39
N ARG A 297 -8.08 -3.60 12.23
CA ARG A 297 -7.10 -4.34 11.39
C ARG A 297 -6.11 -5.18 12.19
N SER A 298 -5.93 -4.90 13.48
CA SER A 298 -5.01 -5.62 14.33
C SER A 298 -5.51 -7.03 14.65
N TYR A 299 -4.57 -7.96 14.67
CA TYR A 299 -4.81 -9.31 15.20
C TYR A 299 -4.55 -9.41 16.70
N ALA A 300 -4.08 -8.35 17.36
CA ALA A 300 -3.72 -8.37 18.77
C ALA A 300 -4.88 -8.76 19.70
N PRO A 301 -6.14 -8.27 19.51
CA PRO A 301 -7.27 -8.71 20.31
C PRO A 301 -7.57 -10.21 20.12
N LEU A 302 -7.58 -10.68 18.86
CA LEU A 302 -7.79 -12.09 18.54
C LEU A 302 -6.73 -12.98 19.21
N THR A 303 -5.45 -12.59 19.08
CA THR A 303 -4.32 -13.34 19.63
C THR A 303 -4.36 -13.40 21.16
N ARG A 304 -4.72 -12.29 21.82
CA ARG A 304 -4.88 -12.25 23.29
C ARG A 304 -6.00 -13.19 23.74
N ASN A 305 -7.13 -13.19 23.04
CA ASN A 305 -8.26 -14.08 23.36
C ASN A 305 -7.86 -15.55 23.15
N VAL A 306 -7.13 -15.87 22.08
CA VAL A 306 -6.59 -17.22 21.84
C VAL A 306 -5.64 -17.62 22.95
N ALA A 307 -4.70 -16.75 23.32
CA ALA A 307 -3.73 -17.03 24.39
C ALA A 307 -4.38 -17.21 25.76
N ALA A 308 -5.46 -16.49 26.05
CA ALA A 308 -6.20 -16.64 27.32
C ALA A 308 -6.94 -17.99 27.46
N LEU A 309 -7.29 -18.63 26.33
CA LEU A 309 -7.96 -19.92 26.32
C LEU A 309 -7.01 -21.12 26.34
N MET A 310 -5.74 -20.88 26.06
CA MET A 310 -4.72 -21.92 26.01
C MET A 310 -3.88 -21.91 27.30
N SER A 311 -3.86 -23.01 28.02
CA SER A 311 -2.95 -23.18 29.16
C SER A 311 -1.53 -23.38 28.63
N HIS A 312 -0.64 -22.41 28.88
CA HIS A 312 0.79 -22.46 28.55
C HIS A 312 1.09 -22.76 27.07
N PRO A 313 0.78 -21.87 26.12
CA PRO A 313 0.99 -22.13 24.70
C PRO A 313 2.47 -22.06 24.30
N GLY A 314 3.26 -23.04 24.72
CA GLY A 314 4.67 -23.10 24.37
C GLY A 314 4.90 -23.39 22.88
N CYS A 315 4.09 -24.30 22.34
CA CYS A 315 4.16 -24.77 20.95
C CYS A 315 2.74 -24.90 20.41
N VAL A 316 2.52 -24.43 19.19
CA VAL A 316 1.21 -24.47 18.52
C VAL A 316 1.39 -24.89 17.06
N GLN A 317 0.65 -25.92 16.62
CA GLN A 317 0.54 -26.26 15.22
C GLN A 317 -0.48 -25.34 14.54
N VAL A 318 -0.29 -25.08 13.25
CA VAL A 318 -1.20 -24.19 12.49
C VAL A 318 -1.62 -24.85 11.17
N HIS A 319 -2.89 -24.65 10.81
CA HIS A 319 -3.43 -25.12 9.55
C HIS A 319 -4.28 -24.04 8.89
N GLY A 320 -3.96 -23.70 7.62
CA GLY A 320 -4.72 -22.73 6.83
C GLY A 320 -4.67 -21.28 7.33
N LEU A 321 -3.68 -20.90 8.14
CA LEU A 321 -3.48 -19.53 8.59
C LEU A 321 -2.69 -18.69 7.58
N SER A 322 -3.05 -17.43 7.47
CA SER A 322 -2.27 -16.45 6.71
C SER A 322 -0.96 -16.12 7.41
N ARG A 323 0.04 -15.66 6.65
CA ARG A 323 1.34 -15.20 7.20
C ARG A 323 1.16 -14.09 8.24
N ALA A 324 0.17 -13.21 8.06
CA ALA A 324 -0.14 -12.13 8.98
C ALA A 324 -0.68 -12.64 10.32
N GLN A 325 -1.55 -13.64 10.30
CA GLN A 325 -2.06 -14.31 11.50
C GLN A 325 -0.92 -15.03 12.25
N MET A 326 -0.09 -15.78 11.53
CA MET A 326 1.08 -16.44 12.13
C MET A 326 2.04 -15.46 12.79
N ALA A 327 2.39 -14.38 12.10
CA ALA A 327 3.26 -13.33 12.66
C ALA A 327 2.64 -12.66 13.91
N ALA A 328 1.31 -12.45 13.91
CA ALA A 328 0.62 -11.89 15.07
C ALA A 328 0.61 -12.85 16.26
N LEU A 329 0.41 -14.15 16.04
CA LEU A 329 0.49 -15.18 17.09
C LEU A 329 1.89 -15.25 17.71
N GLN A 330 2.94 -15.15 16.88
CA GLN A 330 4.33 -15.11 17.35
C GLN A 330 4.62 -13.84 18.15
N HIS A 331 4.19 -12.66 17.63
CA HIS A 331 4.54 -11.37 18.22
C HIS A 331 3.70 -11.03 19.45
N HIS A 332 2.39 -11.12 19.33
CA HIS A 332 1.46 -10.74 20.41
C HIS A 332 1.14 -11.91 21.37
N GLY A 333 1.16 -13.14 20.86
CA GLY A 333 0.85 -14.35 21.66
C GLY A 333 2.09 -15.01 22.24
N GLN A 334 3.30 -14.60 21.82
CA GLN A 334 4.57 -15.23 22.21
C GLN A 334 4.59 -16.76 21.96
N MET A 335 3.83 -17.21 20.95
CA MET A 335 3.65 -18.63 20.63
C MET A 335 4.74 -19.10 19.67
N ARG A 336 5.30 -20.26 19.92
CA ARG A 336 6.19 -20.95 18.97
C ARG A 336 5.35 -21.73 17.98
N ILE A 337 5.41 -21.34 16.70
CA ILE A 337 4.64 -21.99 15.63
C ILE A 337 5.44 -23.13 15.03
N ASP A 338 4.84 -24.32 15.00
CA ASP A 338 5.33 -25.49 14.29
C ASP A 338 4.55 -25.67 12.98
N LEU A 339 5.23 -25.48 11.86
CA LEU A 339 4.66 -25.61 10.52
C LEU A 339 4.69 -27.05 10.00
N ASP A 340 5.65 -27.84 10.50
CA ASP A 340 5.96 -29.17 9.96
C ASP A 340 5.27 -30.30 10.73
N GLY A 341 4.67 -29.99 11.88
CA GLY A 341 3.98 -30.97 12.71
C GLY A 341 4.88 -31.96 13.46
N HIS A 342 6.18 -31.65 13.54
CA HIS A 342 7.17 -32.56 14.16
C HIS A 342 7.32 -32.36 15.67
N ALA A 343 6.96 -31.20 16.19
CA ALA A 343 7.22 -30.84 17.59
C ALA A 343 6.24 -31.45 18.61
N GLY A 344 5.22 -32.20 18.16
CA GLY A 344 4.25 -32.83 19.05
C GLY A 344 3.46 -31.86 19.92
N CYS A 345 3.11 -30.68 19.39
CA CYS A 345 2.41 -29.62 20.12
C CYS A 345 1.05 -30.10 20.63
N GLU A 346 0.65 -29.62 21.81
CA GLU A 346 -0.65 -29.92 22.43
C GLU A 346 -1.79 -29.19 21.76
N TRP A 347 -1.52 -28.03 21.16
CA TRP A 347 -2.51 -27.11 20.59
C TRP A 347 -2.36 -26.99 19.09
N MET A 348 -3.52 -26.90 18.39
CA MET A 348 -3.57 -26.58 16.97
C MET A 348 -4.54 -25.45 16.73
N LEU A 349 -4.17 -24.50 15.86
CA LEU A 349 -5.00 -23.41 15.40
C LEU A 349 -5.33 -23.60 13.92
N VAL A 350 -6.63 -23.66 13.63
CA VAL A 350 -7.14 -23.81 12.26
C VAL A 350 -7.87 -22.55 11.85
N GLY A 351 -7.55 -22.03 10.65
CA GLY A 351 -8.29 -20.91 10.08
C GLY A 351 -9.71 -21.34 9.68
N MET A 352 -10.72 -20.53 9.95
CA MET A 352 -12.14 -20.83 9.66
C MET A 352 -12.34 -21.27 8.20
N ARG A 353 -11.64 -20.67 7.25
CA ARG A 353 -11.77 -21.04 5.81
C ARG A 353 -11.25 -22.44 5.49
N SER A 354 -10.37 -22.97 6.31
CA SER A 354 -9.72 -24.26 6.12
C SER A 354 -10.20 -25.30 7.13
N GLU A 355 -11.27 -25.00 7.89
CA GLU A 355 -11.80 -25.90 8.90
C GLU A 355 -12.37 -27.18 8.26
N LEU A 356 -13.15 -27.04 7.20
CA LEU A 356 -13.73 -28.18 6.47
C LEU A 356 -12.63 -29.08 5.86
N ASP A 357 -11.57 -28.47 5.29
CA ASP A 357 -10.45 -29.21 4.72
C ASP A 357 -9.66 -29.94 5.82
N PHE A 358 -9.55 -29.34 7.00
CA PHE A 358 -8.91 -29.96 8.16
C PHE A 358 -9.75 -31.12 8.71
N GLU A 359 -11.06 -30.94 8.88
CA GLU A 359 -11.96 -31.99 9.37
C GLU A 359 -12.06 -33.21 8.43
N ALA A 360 -11.90 -32.97 7.12
CA ALA A 360 -11.86 -34.06 6.13
C ALA A 360 -10.52 -34.86 6.17
N ASN A 361 -9.51 -34.36 6.87
CA ASN A 361 -8.19 -35.01 6.95
C ASN A 361 -8.24 -36.09 8.04
N PRO A 362 -7.76 -37.36 7.81
CA PRO A 362 -7.70 -38.43 8.82
C PRO A 362 -6.95 -38.01 10.11
N ARG A 363 -6.00 -37.09 10.02
CA ARG A 363 -5.25 -36.58 11.19
C ARG A 363 -6.11 -35.70 12.12
N SER A 364 -7.30 -35.28 11.70
CA SER A 364 -8.23 -34.53 12.55
C SER A 364 -8.80 -35.40 13.71
N ALA A 365 -8.79 -36.71 13.57
CA ALA A 365 -9.23 -37.65 14.60
C ALA A 365 -8.42 -37.58 15.91
N ASP A 366 -7.16 -37.13 15.83
CA ASP A 366 -6.26 -36.94 16.99
C ASP A 366 -6.55 -35.65 17.77
N TRP A 367 -7.49 -34.80 17.28
CA TRP A 367 -7.73 -33.48 17.78
C TRP A 367 -9.18 -33.27 18.20
N ARG A 368 -9.38 -32.67 19.37
CA ARG A 368 -10.70 -32.27 19.87
C ARG A 368 -10.88 -30.76 19.70
N LYS A 369 -11.94 -30.33 19.03
CA LYS A 369 -12.36 -28.96 18.95
C LYS A 369 -12.70 -28.42 20.35
N VAL A 370 -12.04 -27.34 20.74
CA VAL A 370 -12.24 -26.66 22.04
C VAL A 370 -13.22 -25.52 21.87
N GLN A 371 -12.84 -24.54 21.04
CA GLN A 371 -13.63 -23.33 20.86
C GLN A 371 -13.27 -22.61 19.56
N THR A 372 -14.23 -21.87 19.03
CA THR A 372 -13.97 -20.90 17.93
C THR A 372 -13.81 -19.52 18.54
N VAL A 373 -12.67 -18.86 18.27
CA VAL A 373 -12.39 -17.49 18.69
C VAL A 373 -12.69 -16.56 17.53
N ARG A 374 -13.67 -15.71 17.74
CA ARG A 374 -14.11 -14.74 16.71
C ARG A 374 -13.20 -13.53 16.66
N ARG A 375 -12.89 -13.11 15.44
CA ARG A 375 -12.33 -11.78 15.21
C ARG A 375 -13.47 -10.74 15.28
N PRO A 376 -13.39 -9.71 16.13
CA PRO A 376 -14.51 -8.77 16.32
C PRO A 376 -14.95 -8.07 15.03
N THR A 377 -14.05 -7.92 14.06
CA THR A 377 -14.24 -7.11 12.84
C THR A 377 -14.37 -7.91 11.54
N ASP A 378 -14.05 -9.21 11.55
CA ASP A 378 -14.10 -10.04 10.34
C ASP A 378 -14.43 -11.50 10.67
N LYS A 379 -15.61 -11.97 10.24
CA LYS A 379 -16.09 -13.34 10.47
C LYS A 379 -15.31 -14.43 9.71
N TYR A 380 -14.63 -14.06 8.63
CA TYR A 380 -13.88 -15.01 7.81
C TYR A 380 -12.46 -15.28 8.32
N GLU A 381 -12.02 -14.50 9.31
CA GLU A 381 -10.70 -14.62 9.93
C GLU A 381 -10.78 -15.15 11.37
N ASP A 382 -11.89 -15.81 11.73
CA ASP A 382 -12.02 -16.51 12.99
C ASP A 382 -11.02 -17.68 13.05
N LEU A 383 -10.58 -18.01 14.26
CA LEU A 383 -9.68 -19.12 14.54
C LEU A 383 -10.38 -20.18 15.35
N VAL A 384 -10.21 -21.44 14.95
CA VAL A 384 -10.69 -22.59 15.69
C VAL A 384 -9.55 -23.22 16.46
N ILE A 385 -9.74 -23.40 17.75
CA ILE A 385 -8.76 -23.99 18.67
C ILE A 385 -9.07 -25.47 18.81
N TYR A 386 -8.08 -26.29 18.55
CA TYR A 386 -8.11 -27.72 18.78
C TYR A 386 -7.04 -28.08 19.83
N GLN A 387 -7.38 -29.05 20.67
CA GLN A 387 -6.47 -29.66 21.64
C GLN A 387 -6.23 -31.12 21.25
N ARG A 388 -5.00 -31.58 21.35
CA ARG A 388 -4.62 -32.95 21.06
C ARG A 388 -5.27 -33.88 22.07
N LEU A 389 -5.90 -34.94 21.60
CA LEU A 389 -6.36 -36.02 22.46
C LEU A 389 -5.13 -36.68 23.04
N GLN A 390 -4.94 -36.59 24.36
CA GLN A 390 -3.90 -37.36 25.03
C GLN A 390 -4.29 -38.84 24.90
N GLU A 391 -3.47 -39.65 24.23
CA GLU A 391 -3.56 -41.06 24.39
C GLU A 391 -3.37 -41.34 25.89
N LEU A 392 -4.43 -41.84 26.54
CA LEU A 392 -4.29 -42.51 27.84
C LEU A 392 -3.32 -43.67 27.62
N LYS A 393 -2.03 -43.46 27.90
CA LYS A 393 -1.10 -44.57 28.02
C LYS A 393 -1.66 -45.49 29.09
N PRO A 394 -1.90 -46.78 28.75
CA PRO A 394 -2.37 -47.76 29.71
C PRO A 394 -1.36 -47.96 30.86
#